data_8cf1aa00a74f67d2f364be430fa850c6
#
_entry.id   8cf1aa00a74f67d2f364be430fa850c6
#
_cell.length_a   1.000
_cell.length_b   1.000
_cell.length_c   1.000
_cell.angle_alpha   90.00
_cell.angle_beta   90.00
_cell.angle_gamma   90.00
#
_symmetry.space_group_name_H-M   'P 1'
#
loop_
_entity.id
_entity.type
_entity.pdbx_description
1 polymer ?
#
loop_
_entity_poly.entity_id
_entity_poly.type
_entity_poly.pdbx_seq_one_letter_code
_entity_poly.pdbx_strand_id
1 'polypeptide(L)'
;MNKNNKTNKLFMAFATGKESIEGNVVKRYIGVAPVFVLAVNPSKAELEKLYDTELENTPEYMGETEIGQEGAKYKVPQVRLDFIVQTDPEKSNGIDMKTKVSFFLAKEARYNRDGSKVQVINKYGETTWLPIEDAKAGRVPESLSWFEPADFRPAFIGEEELTGFIKAYLNIPNKSYRKKNGEVVELKDKSEAEARLDKIQDYFKGDFSELRNVIALQPKNKVKCMFGVRTTDDNKQYQAVYTQKFLKNNITDYSKLDADLQERKAAGAYPTTEFSVCDLKEYAVESTDFSGSVDDGDMPFDAPSTGAPSPWFGK
;
A
#
# COMPACT_ATOMS: atom_id res chain seq x y z
N MET A 1 29.91 -11.68 42.68
CA MET A 1 30.03 -10.90 41.44
C MET A 1 29.30 -11.64 40.34
N ASN A 2 28.02 -11.31 40.14
CA ASN A 2 27.19 -11.89 39.07
C ASN A 2 27.34 -11.01 37.85
N LYS A 3 27.96 -11.55 36.78
CA LYS A 3 27.97 -10.94 35.47
C LYS A 3 26.66 -11.29 34.77
N ASN A 4 25.75 -10.32 34.69
CA ASN A 4 24.56 -10.40 33.84
C ASN A 4 25.00 -10.41 32.36
N ASN A 5 24.97 -11.58 31.75
CA ASN A 5 24.96 -11.70 30.29
C ASN A 5 23.59 -11.22 29.80
N LYS A 6 23.50 -9.95 29.42
CA LYS A 6 22.41 -9.47 28.58
C LYS A 6 22.67 -10.02 27.18
N THR A 7 21.98 -11.08 26.81
CA THR A 7 21.87 -11.55 25.45
C THR A 7 21.12 -10.47 24.67
N ASN A 8 21.83 -9.73 23.82
CA ASN A 8 21.19 -8.83 22.86
C ASN A 8 20.41 -9.69 21.87
N LYS A 9 19.09 -9.84 22.10
CA LYS A 9 18.19 -10.38 21.08
C LYS A 9 18.07 -9.35 19.96
N LEU A 10 18.57 -9.70 18.80
CA LEU A 10 18.43 -8.91 17.57
C LEU A 10 16.95 -8.86 17.20
N PHE A 11 16.39 -7.66 17.11
CA PHE A 11 15.05 -7.45 16.61
C PHE A 11 15.08 -7.49 15.09
N MET A 12 14.30 -8.37 14.50
CA MET A 12 14.09 -8.39 13.07
C MET A 12 12.91 -7.49 12.70
N ALA A 13 13.19 -6.44 11.97
CA ALA A 13 12.16 -5.77 11.18
C ALA A 13 11.62 -6.74 10.14
N PHE A 14 10.31 -6.81 10.00
CA PHE A 14 9.46 -7.70 9.22
C PHE A 14 9.93 -8.01 7.79
N ALA A 15 11.03 -8.71 7.61
CA ALA A 15 11.43 -9.30 6.35
C ALA A 15 12.18 -10.60 6.66
N THR A 16 11.44 -11.68 6.83
CA THR A 16 12.05 -12.98 7.06
C THR A 16 12.18 -13.73 5.75
N GLY A 17 13.31 -13.51 5.05
CA GLY A 17 13.86 -14.60 4.27
C GLY A 17 14.51 -15.60 5.23
N LYS A 18 14.58 -16.88 4.89
CA LYS A 18 15.33 -17.87 5.68
C LYS A 18 16.73 -17.33 5.95
N GLU A 19 17.07 -17.12 7.22
CA GLU A 19 18.42 -16.73 7.60
C GLU A 19 19.39 -17.83 7.23
N SER A 20 20.44 -17.50 6.52
CA SER A 20 21.60 -18.35 6.46
C SER A 20 22.38 -18.19 7.77
N ILE A 21 22.79 -19.29 8.38
CA ILE A 21 23.49 -19.35 9.67
C ILE A 21 24.92 -18.78 9.59
N GLU A 22 25.38 -18.45 8.39
CA GLU A 22 26.70 -17.88 8.15
C GLU A 22 26.61 -16.36 7.95
N GLY A 23 26.75 -15.63 9.04
CA GLY A 23 26.77 -14.16 9.07
C GLY A 23 25.39 -13.54 8.86
N ASN A 24 24.94 -12.69 9.75
CA ASN A 24 23.64 -12.00 9.81
C ASN A 24 23.32 -11.11 8.59
N VAL A 25 23.44 -11.62 7.39
CA VAL A 25 23.06 -10.89 6.16
C VAL A 25 21.59 -11.13 5.89
N VAL A 26 20.76 -10.18 6.26
CA VAL A 26 19.34 -10.21 5.91
C VAL A 26 19.20 -10.00 4.42
N LYS A 27 18.80 -11.05 3.69
CA LYS A 27 18.60 -10.98 2.24
C LYS A 27 17.53 -9.96 1.87
N ARG A 28 17.80 -9.18 0.84
CA ARG A 28 16.85 -8.26 0.22
C ARG A 28 16.60 -8.71 -1.21
N TYR A 29 15.43 -8.33 -1.71
CA TYR A 29 14.99 -8.78 -3.03
C TYR A 29 14.49 -7.60 -3.85
N ILE A 30 14.70 -7.69 -5.16
CA ILE A 30 14.28 -6.69 -6.14
C ILE A 30 13.57 -7.38 -7.31
N GLY A 31 12.49 -6.79 -7.79
CA GLY A 31 11.75 -7.31 -8.93
C GLY A 31 10.26 -7.49 -8.66
N VAL A 32 9.55 -8.10 -9.58
CA VAL A 32 8.09 -8.32 -9.53
C VAL A 32 7.80 -9.77 -9.19
N ALA A 33 6.93 -10.00 -8.22
CA ALA A 33 6.51 -11.34 -7.85
C ALA A 33 5.03 -11.40 -7.48
N PRO A 34 4.35 -12.53 -7.75
CA PRO A 34 3.05 -12.81 -7.19
C PRO A 34 3.15 -13.15 -5.71
N VAL A 35 2.24 -12.60 -4.92
CA VAL A 35 2.18 -12.85 -3.47
C VAL A 35 0.78 -13.27 -3.04
N PHE A 36 0.72 -14.10 -2.02
CA PHE A 36 -0.49 -14.40 -1.24
C PHE A 36 -0.60 -13.39 -0.10
N VAL A 37 -1.82 -13.08 0.33
CA VAL A 37 -2.06 -12.35 1.58
C VAL A 37 -2.30 -13.36 2.69
N LEU A 38 -1.48 -13.32 3.72
CA LEU A 38 -1.55 -14.20 4.87
C LEU A 38 -2.41 -13.64 6.00
N ALA A 39 -2.32 -12.33 6.21
CA ALA A 39 -3.06 -11.63 7.27
C ALA A 39 -3.23 -10.13 6.94
N VAL A 40 -4.24 -9.51 7.55
CA VAL A 40 -4.50 -8.07 7.49
C VAL A 40 -4.59 -7.53 8.90
N ASN A 41 -3.78 -6.54 9.23
CA ASN A 41 -3.67 -5.95 10.56
C ASN A 41 -3.66 -7.02 11.67
N PRO A 42 -2.72 -7.98 11.61
CA PRO A 42 -2.67 -9.08 12.56
C PRO A 42 -2.39 -8.57 13.97
N SER A 43 -2.95 -9.24 14.96
CA SER A 43 -2.61 -9.05 16.37
C SER A 43 -1.15 -9.45 16.64
N LYS A 44 -0.62 -9.05 17.80
CA LYS A 44 0.72 -9.44 18.24
C LYS A 44 0.91 -10.95 18.18
N ALA A 45 -0.04 -11.72 18.73
CA ALA A 45 0.03 -13.19 18.74
C ALA A 45 0.00 -13.83 17.33
N GLU A 46 -0.76 -13.23 16.39
CA GLU A 46 -0.75 -13.68 14.99
C GLU A 46 0.57 -13.40 14.31
N LEU A 47 1.19 -12.24 14.56
CA LEU A 47 2.52 -11.90 14.04
C LEU A 47 3.59 -12.83 14.60
N GLU A 48 3.61 -13.04 15.91
CA GLU A 48 4.54 -13.95 16.57
C GLU A 48 4.46 -15.37 15.98
N LYS A 49 3.24 -15.85 15.72
CA LYS A 49 3.02 -17.13 15.06
C LYS A 49 3.49 -17.14 13.59
N LEU A 50 3.24 -16.06 12.84
CA LEU A 50 3.60 -15.96 11.41
C LEU A 50 5.12 -15.91 11.19
N TYR A 51 5.83 -15.30 12.13
CA TYR A 51 7.28 -15.10 12.03
C TYR A 51 8.10 -15.99 12.95
N ASP A 52 7.43 -16.83 13.75
CA ASP A 52 8.09 -17.70 14.77
C ASP A 52 9.05 -16.91 15.66
N THR A 53 8.60 -15.77 16.14
CA THR A 53 9.40 -14.86 16.97
C THR A 53 8.54 -14.14 17.99
N GLU A 54 9.09 -13.78 19.13
CA GLU A 54 8.45 -12.94 20.13
C GLU A 54 8.62 -11.46 19.75
N LEU A 55 7.55 -10.68 19.84
CA LEU A 55 7.54 -9.25 19.63
C LEU A 55 7.56 -8.52 20.97
N GLU A 56 8.33 -7.44 21.09
CA GLU A 56 8.28 -6.61 22.29
C GLU A 56 6.98 -5.82 22.39
N ASN A 57 6.59 -5.20 21.28
CA ASN A 57 5.47 -4.28 21.24
C ASN A 57 4.23 -4.86 20.55
N THR A 58 3.06 -4.39 20.97
CA THR A 58 1.81 -4.63 20.25
C THR A 58 1.75 -3.70 19.04
N PRO A 59 1.41 -4.21 17.84
CA PRO A 59 1.28 -3.36 16.67
C PRO A 59 0.15 -2.35 16.84
N GLU A 60 0.42 -1.10 16.53
CA GLU A 60 -0.56 -0.03 16.53
C GLU A 60 -0.97 0.30 15.10
N TYR A 61 -2.27 0.30 14.84
CA TYR A 61 -2.84 0.54 13.51
C TYR A 61 -3.60 1.84 13.41
N MET A 62 -3.85 2.49 14.55
CA MET A 62 -4.56 3.75 14.64
C MET A 62 -3.61 4.84 15.13
N GLY A 63 -3.73 6.03 14.55
CA GLY A 63 -2.91 7.15 14.94
C GLY A 63 -3.41 8.45 14.34
N GLU A 64 -2.55 9.44 14.34
CA GLU A 64 -2.77 10.74 13.70
C GLU A 64 -1.58 11.06 12.79
N THR A 65 -1.85 11.81 11.74
CA THR A 65 -0.81 12.36 10.86
C THR A 65 -1.00 13.86 10.70
N GLU A 66 0.09 14.58 10.48
CA GLU A 66 0.05 16.00 10.16
C GLU A 66 -0.02 16.19 8.65
N ILE A 67 -0.96 17.01 8.21
CA ILE A 67 -1.12 17.41 6.82
C ILE A 67 -1.21 18.94 6.72
N GLY A 68 -0.98 19.45 5.51
CA GLY A 68 -0.96 20.88 5.26
C GLY A 68 0.43 21.42 4.93
N GLN A 69 0.51 22.72 4.60
CA GLN A 69 1.77 23.39 4.30
C GLN A 69 2.48 23.84 5.57
N GLU A 70 3.78 24.10 5.44
CA GLU A 70 4.57 24.66 6.55
C GLU A 70 3.92 25.95 7.07
N GLY A 71 3.66 26.01 8.39
CA GLY A 71 2.94 27.11 9.05
C GLY A 71 1.40 26.96 9.11
N ALA A 72 0.82 25.97 8.43
CA ALA A 72 -0.62 25.68 8.43
C ALA A 72 -0.92 24.17 8.57
N LYS A 73 -0.06 23.44 9.28
CA LYS A 73 -0.24 22.02 9.53
C LYS A 73 -1.35 21.76 10.54
N TYR A 74 -2.11 20.70 10.32
CA TYR A 74 -3.12 20.22 11.25
C TYR A 74 -3.13 18.69 11.29
N LYS A 75 -3.56 18.13 12.41
CA LYS A 75 -3.62 16.69 12.63
C LYS A 75 -4.94 16.12 12.17
N VAL A 76 -4.88 14.96 11.50
CA VAL A 76 -6.05 14.18 11.11
C VAL A 76 -5.88 12.73 11.54
N PRO A 77 -6.98 12.02 11.82
CA PRO A 77 -6.93 10.59 12.08
C PRO A 77 -6.28 9.84 10.91
N GLN A 78 -5.37 8.95 11.25
CA GLN A 78 -4.70 8.05 10.30
C GLN A 78 -4.93 6.61 10.73
N VAL A 79 -5.09 5.74 9.74
CA VAL A 79 -5.05 4.31 9.95
C VAL A 79 -3.98 3.68 9.07
N ARG A 80 -3.21 2.76 9.65
CA ARG A 80 -2.26 1.92 8.94
C ARG A 80 -2.91 0.56 8.66
N LEU A 81 -2.86 0.13 7.42
CA LEU A 81 -3.32 -1.19 6.99
C LEU A 81 -2.12 -2.00 6.55
N ASP A 82 -1.74 -2.97 7.36
CA ASP A 82 -0.62 -3.86 7.12
C ASP A 82 -1.13 -5.20 6.56
N PHE A 83 -0.76 -5.51 5.34
CA PHE A 83 -0.98 -6.80 4.72
C PHE A 83 0.31 -7.61 4.83
N ILE A 84 0.28 -8.70 5.56
CA ILE A 84 1.39 -9.65 5.56
C ILE A 84 1.25 -10.51 4.33
N VAL A 85 2.25 -10.46 3.48
CA VAL A 85 2.27 -11.16 2.21
C VAL A 85 3.42 -12.14 2.14
N GLN A 86 3.25 -13.21 1.36
CA GLN A 86 4.27 -14.20 1.07
C GLN A 86 4.38 -14.39 -0.43
N THR A 87 5.60 -14.36 -0.95
CA THR A 87 5.84 -14.67 -2.36
C THR A 87 5.43 -16.10 -2.69
N ASP A 88 5.02 -16.31 -3.95
CA ASP A 88 4.78 -17.66 -4.48
C ASP A 88 6.11 -18.24 -4.97
N PRO A 89 6.75 -19.19 -4.29
CA PRO A 89 8.06 -19.68 -4.67
C PRO A 89 8.10 -20.33 -6.06
N GLU A 90 6.98 -20.95 -6.49
CA GLU A 90 6.88 -21.54 -7.83
C GLU A 90 6.97 -20.52 -8.95
N LYS A 91 6.59 -19.26 -8.67
CA LYS A 91 6.54 -18.14 -9.62
C LYS A 91 7.55 -17.03 -9.30
N SER A 92 8.43 -17.25 -8.33
CA SER A 92 9.38 -16.25 -7.82
C SER A 92 10.78 -16.83 -7.70
N ASN A 93 11.23 -17.63 -8.67
CA ASN A 93 12.56 -18.23 -8.71
C ASN A 93 12.95 -19.00 -7.45
N GLY A 94 11.98 -19.67 -6.80
CA GLY A 94 12.18 -20.40 -5.54
C GLY A 94 12.28 -19.50 -4.30
N ILE A 95 12.11 -18.18 -4.44
CA ILE A 95 12.19 -17.25 -3.34
C ILE A 95 10.89 -17.32 -2.51
N ASP A 96 11.04 -17.73 -1.24
CA ASP A 96 9.98 -17.75 -0.24
C ASP A 96 10.21 -16.60 0.76
N MET A 97 9.69 -15.42 0.43
CA MET A 97 9.83 -14.23 1.25
C MET A 97 8.49 -13.85 1.87
N LYS A 98 8.48 -13.67 3.19
CA LYS A 98 7.38 -12.99 3.88
C LYS A 98 7.75 -11.53 4.11
N THR A 99 6.84 -10.62 3.81
CA THR A 99 7.04 -9.18 4.02
C THR A 99 5.71 -8.48 4.27
N LYS A 100 5.80 -7.20 4.55
CA LYS A 100 4.65 -6.35 4.84
C LYS A 100 4.43 -5.37 3.70
N VAL A 101 3.17 -5.25 3.27
CA VAL A 101 2.70 -4.15 2.40
C VAL A 101 1.82 -3.26 3.25
N SER A 102 2.25 -2.02 3.45
CA SER A 102 1.55 -1.07 4.33
C SER A 102 0.89 0.03 3.52
N PHE A 103 -0.35 0.35 3.88
CA PHE A 103 -1.09 1.49 3.37
C PHE A 103 -1.44 2.41 4.52
N PHE A 104 -1.25 3.71 4.32
CA PHE A 104 -1.60 4.72 5.27
C PHE A 104 -2.79 5.51 4.73
N LEU A 105 -3.92 5.46 5.44
CA LEU A 105 -5.11 6.23 5.11
C LEU A 105 -5.23 7.39 6.07
N ALA A 106 -5.23 8.62 5.56
CA ALA A 106 -5.57 9.77 6.37
C ALA A 106 -7.02 10.19 6.12
N LYS A 107 -7.73 10.55 7.20
CA LYS A 107 -9.15 10.96 7.13
C LYS A 107 -9.28 12.38 6.60
N GLU A 108 -8.78 12.59 5.38
CA GLU A 108 -8.77 13.85 4.68
C GLU A 108 -8.90 13.63 3.18
N ALA A 109 -9.57 14.54 2.48
CA ALA A 109 -9.71 14.51 1.05
C ALA A 109 -8.35 14.71 0.35
N ARG A 110 -8.11 13.96 -0.70
CA ARG A 110 -6.88 14.09 -1.49
C ARG A 110 -7.03 15.20 -2.54
N TYR A 111 -6.22 16.24 -2.42
CA TYR A 111 -6.13 17.32 -3.39
C TYR A 111 -4.91 17.15 -4.29
N ASN A 112 -4.97 17.70 -5.50
CA ASN A 112 -3.79 17.84 -6.34
C ASN A 112 -2.84 18.92 -5.79
N ARG A 113 -1.63 19.00 -6.34
CA ARG A 113 -0.55 19.83 -5.80
C ARG A 113 -0.92 21.32 -5.66
N ASP A 114 -1.71 21.86 -6.58
CA ASP A 114 -2.12 23.27 -6.57
C ASP A 114 -3.45 23.50 -5.84
N GLY A 115 -4.07 22.46 -5.31
CA GLY A 115 -5.33 22.55 -4.58
C GLY A 115 -6.56 22.85 -5.44
N SER A 116 -6.45 22.84 -6.77
CA SER A 116 -7.56 23.18 -7.68
C SER A 116 -8.53 22.01 -7.93
N LYS A 117 -8.06 20.78 -7.69
CA LYS A 117 -8.82 19.55 -7.93
C LYS A 117 -8.82 18.66 -6.69
N VAL A 118 -9.89 17.93 -6.52
CA VAL A 118 -10.02 16.88 -5.52
C VAL A 118 -10.12 15.53 -6.22
N GLN A 119 -9.44 14.53 -5.67
CA GLN A 119 -9.62 13.17 -6.13
C GLN A 119 -10.95 12.65 -5.60
N VAL A 120 -11.74 12.07 -6.48
CA VAL A 120 -13.02 11.43 -6.13
C VAL A 120 -12.96 9.96 -6.46
N ILE A 121 -13.74 9.18 -5.70
CA ILE A 121 -13.89 7.74 -5.89
C ILE A 121 -15.37 7.41 -5.98
N ASN A 122 -15.76 6.58 -6.94
CA ASN A 122 -17.12 6.11 -7.08
C ASN A 122 -17.32 4.76 -6.35
N LYS A 123 -18.58 4.30 -6.29
CA LYS A 123 -18.96 3.02 -5.66
C LYS A 123 -18.26 1.79 -6.25
N TYR A 124 -17.62 1.91 -7.41
CA TYR A 124 -16.88 0.82 -8.06
C TYR A 124 -15.36 0.88 -7.77
N GLY A 125 -14.93 1.84 -6.94
CA GLY A 125 -13.52 2.05 -6.64
C GLY A 125 -12.73 2.60 -7.84
N GLU A 126 -13.40 3.31 -8.76
CA GLU A 126 -12.76 4.06 -9.83
C GLU A 126 -12.46 5.47 -9.32
N THR A 127 -11.29 5.98 -9.64
CA THR A 127 -10.83 7.30 -9.19
C THR A 127 -10.62 8.25 -10.34
N THR A 128 -10.91 9.52 -10.12
CA THR A 128 -10.59 10.60 -11.06
C THR A 128 -10.38 11.92 -10.33
N TRP A 129 -9.84 12.91 -11.03
CA TRP A 129 -9.64 14.25 -10.50
C TRP A 129 -10.70 15.20 -11.04
N LEU A 130 -11.51 15.78 -10.15
CA LEU A 130 -12.51 16.79 -10.50
C LEU A 130 -12.10 18.17 -9.99
N PRO A 131 -12.41 19.25 -10.72
CA PRO A 131 -12.41 20.58 -10.16
C PRO A 131 -13.27 20.62 -8.89
N ILE A 132 -12.84 21.33 -7.86
CA ILE A 132 -13.52 21.33 -6.55
C ILE A 132 -14.98 21.73 -6.69
N GLU A 133 -15.29 22.74 -7.50
CA GLU A 133 -16.65 23.21 -7.70
C GLU A 133 -17.54 22.19 -8.41
N ASP A 134 -16.99 21.41 -9.34
CA ASP A 134 -17.73 20.33 -9.99
C ASP A 134 -17.98 19.18 -9.02
N ALA A 135 -16.97 18.81 -8.23
CA ALA A 135 -17.09 17.78 -7.22
C ALA A 135 -18.15 18.15 -6.16
N LYS A 136 -18.16 19.40 -5.66
CA LYS A 136 -19.18 19.90 -4.74
C LYS A 136 -20.59 19.92 -5.35
N ALA A 137 -20.68 20.19 -6.63
CA ALA A 137 -21.96 20.21 -7.35
C ALA A 137 -22.45 18.84 -7.82
N GLY A 138 -21.67 17.76 -7.54
CA GLY A 138 -21.97 16.42 -8.03
C GLY A 138 -21.90 16.30 -9.56
N ARG A 139 -21.12 17.17 -10.21
CA ARG A 139 -21.02 17.20 -11.68
C ARG A 139 -19.77 16.47 -12.15
N VAL A 140 -19.92 15.71 -13.22
CA VAL A 140 -18.81 15.06 -13.92
C VAL A 140 -18.72 15.67 -15.31
N PRO A 141 -17.55 16.19 -15.73
CA PRO A 141 -17.34 16.71 -17.07
C PRO A 141 -17.61 15.63 -18.14
N GLU A 142 -18.12 16.03 -19.29
CA GLU A 142 -18.47 15.11 -20.38
C GLU A 142 -17.25 14.29 -20.86
N SER A 143 -16.04 14.86 -20.78
CA SER A 143 -14.78 14.16 -21.06
C SER A 143 -14.52 12.96 -20.16
N LEU A 144 -15.15 12.90 -18.99
CA LEU A 144 -15.07 11.81 -18.01
C LEU A 144 -16.37 10.99 -17.98
N SER A 145 -17.07 10.87 -19.08
CA SER A 145 -18.35 10.13 -19.19
C SER A 145 -18.25 8.64 -18.83
N TRP A 146 -17.03 8.09 -18.71
CA TRP A 146 -16.76 6.74 -18.21
C TRP A 146 -16.90 6.63 -16.68
N PHE A 147 -16.79 7.76 -15.96
CA PHE A 147 -16.91 7.82 -14.52
C PHE A 147 -18.37 8.05 -14.14
N GLU A 148 -18.94 7.14 -13.35
CA GLU A 148 -20.33 7.24 -12.96
C GLU A 148 -20.58 8.39 -12.00
N PRO A 149 -21.45 9.37 -12.35
CA PRO A 149 -21.64 10.57 -11.53
C PRO A 149 -22.52 10.36 -10.31
N ALA A 150 -23.30 9.29 -10.24
CA ALA A 150 -24.40 9.19 -9.27
C ALA A 150 -23.98 8.97 -7.83
N ASP A 151 -22.78 8.40 -7.57
CA ASP A 151 -22.39 7.94 -6.23
C ASP A 151 -20.88 8.10 -5.98
N PHE A 152 -20.31 9.23 -6.32
CA PHE A 152 -18.92 9.50 -5.96
C PHE A 152 -18.81 10.34 -4.68
N ARG A 153 -17.69 10.21 -4.02
CA ARG A 153 -17.27 11.03 -2.88
C ARG A 153 -15.80 11.40 -3.00
N PRO A 154 -15.32 12.38 -2.25
CA PRO A 154 -13.89 12.60 -2.12
C PRO A 154 -13.17 11.33 -1.65
N ALA A 155 -12.08 10.99 -2.30
CA ALA A 155 -11.21 9.92 -1.88
C ALA A 155 -10.36 10.36 -0.70
N PHE A 156 -10.11 9.48 0.26
CA PHE A 156 -9.15 9.71 1.32
C PHE A 156 -7.72 9.62 0.78
N ILE A 157 -6.80 10.31 1.44
CA ILE A 157 -5.37 10.13 1.17
C ILE A 157 -5.01 8.66 1.39
N GLY A 158 -4.35 8.03 0.41
CA GLY A 158 -3.96 6.63 0.44
C GLY A 158 -5.03 5.62 0.00
N GLU A 159 -6.27 6.05 -0.22
CA GLU A 159 -7.37 5.15 -0.58
C GLU A 159 -7.21 4.54 -1.99
N GLU A 160 -6.67 5.29 -2.93
CA GLU A 160 -6.45 4.79 -4.30
C GLU A 160 -5.48 3.61 -4.31
N GLU A 161 -4.39 3.73 -3.59
CA GLU A 161 -3.34 2.73 -3.49
C GLU A 161 -3.88 1.44 -2.84
N LEU A 162 -4.60 1.57 -1.74
CA LEU A 162 -5.29 0.44 -1.07
C LEU A 162 -6.30 -0.23 -2.01
N THR A 163 -7.16 0.57 -2.63
CA THR A 163 -8.17 0.08 -3.57
C THR A 163 -7.53 -0.64 -4.75
N GLY A 164 -6.44 -0.10 -5.29
CA GLY A 164 -5.65 -0.73 -6.35
C GLY A 164 -5.12 -2.10 -5.96
N PHE A 165 -4.58 -2.23 -4.75
CA PHE A 165 -4.11 -3.51 -4.22
C PHE A 165 -5.24 -4.53 -4.10
N ILE A 166 -6.34 -4.16 -3.45
CA ILE A 166 -7.47 -5.06 -3.21
C ILE A 166 -8.12 -5.50 -4.52
N LYS A 167 -8.32 -4.58 -5.46
CA LYS A 167 -8.87 -4.91 -6.79
C LYS A 167 -7.97 -5.86 -7.58
N ALA A 168 -6.65 -5.67 -7.49
CA ALA A 168 -5.70 -6.56 -8.13
C ALA A 168 -5.69 -7.94 -7.48
N TYR A 169 -5.72 -8.01 -6.15
CA TYR A 169 -5.77 -9.27 -5.38
C TYR A 169 -7.05 -10.06 -5.66
N LEU A 170 -8.21 -9.40 -5.63
CA LEU A 170 -9.50 -10.03 -5.87
C LEU A 170 -9.77 -10.29 -7.37
N ASN A 171 -8.84 -9.90 -8.23
CA ASN A 171 -8.99 -9.99 -9.70
C ASN A 171 -10.25 -9.28 -10.23
N ILE A 172 -10.66 -8.20 -9.57
CA ILE A 172 -11.85 -7.43 -9.94
C ILE A 172 -11.63 -6.81 -11.33
N PRO A 173 -12.51 -7.02 -12.30
CA PRO A 173 -12.38 -6.41 -13.61
C PRO A 173 -12.48 -4.88 -13.51
N ASN A 174 -11.63 -4.18 -14.27
CA ASN A 174 -11.80 -2.74 -14.42
C ASN A 174 -13.14 -2.50 -15.13
N LYS A 175 -14.07 -1.87 -14.44
CA LYS A 175 -15.35 -1.48 -15.03
C LYS A 175 -15.13 -0.21 -15.80
N SER A 176 -15.03 -0.31 -17.11
CA SER A 176 -15.16 0.84 -17.98
C SER A 176 -16.62 0.91 -18.43
N TYR A 177 -17.34 1.93 -18.01
CA TYR A 177 -18.62 2.25 -18.62
C TYR A 177 -18.34 2.72 -20.04
N ARG A 178 -18.67 1.88 -21.01
CA ARG A 178 -18.66 2.32 -22.40
C ARG A 178 -20.08 2.76 -22.74
N LYS A 179 -20.28 4.06 -22.92
CA LYS A 179 -21.44 4.54 -23.66
C LYS A 179 -21.31 4.05 -25.10
N LYS A 180 -22.07 3.04 -25.47
CA LYS A 180 -22.22 2.62 -26.84
C LYS A 180 -23.59 3.16 -27.29
N ASN A 181 -23.61 4.12 -28.20
CA ASN A 181 -24.83 4.73 -28.75
C ASN A 181 -25.77 5.36 -27.71
N GLY A 182 -25.24 5.96 -26.66
CA GLY A 182 -26.03 6.57 -25.60
C GLY A 182 -26.56 5.62 -24.53
N GLU A 183 -26.35 4.31 -24.67
CA GLU A 183 -26.69 3.34 -23.64
C GLU A 183 -25.56 3.24 -22.59
N VAL A 184 -25.94 3.27 -21.32
CA VAL A 184 -25.06 2.94 -20.19
C VAL A 184 -25.06 1.43 -20.03
N VAL A 185 -23.96 0.77 -20.36
CA VAL A 185 -23.80 -0.67 -20.08
C VAL A 185 -23.49 -0.84 -18.60
N GLU A 186 -24.48 -1.17 -17.80
CA GLU A 186 -24.32 -1.53 -16.40
C GLU A 186 -23.75 -2.95 -16.32
N LEU A 187 -22.54 -3.10 -15.75
CA LEU A 187 -22.01 -4.42 -15.41
C LEU A 187 -22.72 -4.92 -14.15
N LYS A 188 -23.62 -5.87 -14.32
CA LYS A 188 -24.60 -6.30 -13.30
C LYS A 188 -24.02 -7.04 -12.09
N ASP A 189 -22.82 -7.58 -12.19
CA ASP A 189 -22.29 -8.47 -11.14
C ASP A 189 -21.18 -7.77 -10.34
N LYS A 190 -21.60 -7.02 -9.30
CA LYS A 190 -20.70 -6.74 -8.18
C LYS A 190 -20.48 -8.06 -7.43
N SER A 191 -19.24 -8.52 -7.31
CA SER A 191 -18.93 -9.57 -6.36
C SER A 191 -19.27 -9.05 -4.95
N GLU A 192 -19.69 -9.94 -4.05
CA GLU A 192 -19.92 -9.59 -2.65
C GLU A 192 -18.70 -8.90 -2.02
N ALA A 193 -17.50 -9.28 -2.46
CA ALA A 193 -16.25 -8.65 -2.07
C ALA A 193 -16.16 -7.17 -2.47
N GLU A 194 -16.60 -6.79 -3.69
CA GLU A 194 -16.62 -5.38 -4.13
C GLU A 194 -17.53 -4.53 -3.25
N ALA A 195 -18.71 -5.04 -2.90
CA ALA A 195 -19.66 -4.32 -2.07
C ALA A 195 -19.12 -4.01 -0.65
N ARG A 196 -18.19 -4.82 -0.15
CA ARG A 196 -17.59 -4.65 1.18
C ARG A 196 -16.49 -3.58 1.22
N LEU A 197 -15.90 -3.21 0.07
CA LEU A 197 -14.91 -2.15 0.00
C LEU A 197 -15.48 -0.74 0.28
N ASP A 198 -16.79 -0.58 0.25
CA ASP A 198 -17.44 0.70 0.55
C ASP A 198 -17.36 1.08 2.05
N LYS A 199 -16.88 0.18 2.92
CA LYS A 199 -16.85 0.40 4.38
C LYS A 199 -15.56 0.99 4.93
N ILE A 200 -14.84 1.74 4.10
CA ILE A 200 -13.56 2.34 4.50
C ILE A 200 -13.66 3.25 5.75
N GLN A 201 -14.85 3.82 6.01
CA GLN A 201 -15.09 4.63 7.20
C GLN A 201 -14.93 3.83 8.51
N ASP A 202 -15.15 2.51 8.47
CA ASP A 202 -15.05 1.66 9.66
C ASP A 202 -13.58 1.42 10.02
N TYR A 203 -12.65 1.53 9.05
CA TYR A 203 -11.22 1.43 9.32
C TYR A 203 -10.75 2.54 10.25
N PHE A 204 -11.29 3.77 10.11
CA PHE A 204 -10.99 4.88 11.01
C PHE A 204 -11.59 4.74 12.41
N LYS A 205 -12.35 3.66 12.66
CA LYS A 205 -12.86 3.26 13.98
C LYS A 205 -12.10 2.05 14.54
N GLY A 206 -11.08 1.54 13.78
CA GLY A 206 -10.33 0.35 14.16
C GLY A 206 -11.03 -0.96 13.81
N ASP A 207 -12.12 -0.94 13.04
CA ASP A 207 -12.81 -2.14 12.59
C ASP A 207 -12.32 -2.56 11.20
N PHE A 208 -11.53 -3.63 11.17
CA PHE A 208 -10.98 -4.24 9.96
C PHE A 208 -11.66 -5.56 9.59
N SER A 209 -12.74 -5.92 10.26
CA SER A 209 -13.40 -7.24 10.13
C SER A 209 -13.86 -7.50 8.70
N GLU A 210 -14.49 -6.52 8.05
CA GLU A 210 -14.95 -6.67 6.67
C GLU A 210 -13.80 -6.84 5.68
N LEU A 211 -12.69 -6.10 5.86
CA LEU A 211 -11.51 -6.25 5.02
C LEU A 211 -10.88 -7.64 5.19
N ARG A 212 -10.76 -8.12 6.43
CA ARG A 212 -10.28 -9.48 6.72
C ARG A 212 -11.17 -10.54 6.08
N ASN A 213 -12.49 -10.37 6.14
CA ASN A 213 -13.45 -11.29 5.51
C ASN A 213 -13.31 -11.30 3.99
N VAL A 214 -13.16 -10.14 3.35
CA VAL A 214 -12.95 -10.02 1.90
C VAL A 214 -11.70 -10.81 1.46
N ILE A 215 -10.62 -10.68 2.21
CA ILE A 215 -9.37 -11.39 1.90
C ILE A 215 -9.52 -12.90 2.19
N ALA A 216 -10.15 -13.27 3.30
CA ALA A 216 -10.34 -14.67 3.70
C ALA A 216 -11.25 -15.48 2.75
N LEU A 217 -12.16 -14.82 2.04
CA LEU A 217 -13.00 -15.47 1.02
C LEU A 217 -12.19 -16.00 -0.17
N GLN A 218 -10.99 -15.51 -0.38
CA GLN A 218 -10.18 -15.82 -1.56
C GLN A 218 -8.71 -16.13 -1.20
N PRO A 219 -8.45 -17.13 -0.33
CA PRO A 219 -7.12 -17.33 0.25
C PRO A 219 -6.06 -17.79 -0.77
N LYS A 220 -6.48 -18.23 -1.97
CA LYS A 220 -5.59 -18.66 -3.06
C LYS A 220 -5.32 -17.58 -4.09
N ASN A 221 -5.96 -16.41 -3.94
CA ASN A 221 -5.69 -15.30 -4.83
C ASN A 221 -4.28 -14.77 -4.63
N LYS A 222 -3.76 -14.19 -5.70
CA LYS A 222 -2.44 -13.58 -5.72
C LYS A 222 -2.53 -12.21 -6.39
N VAL A 223 -1.71 -11.30 -5.90
CA VAL A 223 -1.44 -10.02 -6.54
C VAL A 223 0.05 -9.92 -6.84
N LYS A 224 0.41 -9.30 -7.95
CA LYS A 224 1.83 -9.03 -8.23
C LYS A 224 2.23 -7.70 -7.61
N CYS A 225 3.27 -7.79 -6.77
CA CYS A 225 3.93 -6.66 -6.14
C CYS A 225 5.30 -6.46 -6.75
N MET A 226 5.72 -5.20 -6.91
CA MET A 226 7.10 -4.86 -7.22
C MET A 226 7.83 -4.57 -5.92
N PHE A 227 8.93 -5.28 -5.72
CA PHE A 227 9.82 -5.16 -4.57
C PHE A 227 11.06 -4.35 -4.95
N GLY A 228 11.58 -3.64 -3.97
CA GLY A 228 12.81 -2.86 -4.09
C GLY A 228 13.57 -2.81 -2.78
N VAL A 229 14.68 -2.11 -2.79
CA VAL A 229 15.53 -1.94 -1.63
C VAL A 229 15.70 -0.45 -1.35
N ARG A 230 15.32 -0.04 -0.15
CA ARG A 230 15.56 1.31 0.36
C ARG A 230 16.86 1.31 1.14
N THR A 231 17.74 2.25 0.81
CA THR A 231 18.97 2.49 1.57
C THR A 231 18.83 3.81 2.33
N THR A 232 19.07 3.78 3.62
CA THR A 232 19.06 4.96 4.49
C THR A 232 20.42 5.66 4.49
N ASP A 233 20.50 6.86 5.04
CA ASP A 233 21.74 7.66 5.08
C ASP A 233 22.87 6.98 5.88
N ASP A 234 22.52 6.11 6.83
CA ASP A 234 23.45 5.25 7.57
C ASP A 234 23.76 3.91 6.87
N ASN A 235 23.46 3.81 5.57
CA ASN A 235 23.67 2.65 4.71
C ASN A 235 22.89 1.38 5.12
N LYS A 236 21.89 1.48 5.98
CA LYS A 236 21.01 0.35 6.27
C LYS A 236 20.06 0.10 5.11
N GLN A 237 19.83 -1.17 4.82
CA GLN A 237 18.97 -1.59 3.72
C GLN A 237 17.69 -2.24 4.24
N TYR A 238 16.56 -1.81 3.68
CA TYR A 238 15.23 -2.29 4.03
C TYR A 238 14.51 -2.81 2.79
N GLN A 239 13.71 -3.87 2.98
CA GLN A 239 12.82 -4.32 1.93
C GLN A 239 11.74 -3.26 1.71
N ALA A 240 11.58 -2.82 0.47
CA ALA A 240 10.55 -1.87 0.07
C ALA A 240 9.53 -2.53 -0.86
N VAL A 241 8.32 -2.01 -0.88
CA VAL A 241 7.27 -2.40 -1.83
C VAL A 241 6.77 -1.16 -2.55
N TYR A 242 6.64 -1.27 -3.87
CA TYR A 242 6.07 -0.20 -4.69
C TYR A 242 4.55 -0.21 -4.55
N THR A 243 4.00 0.74 -3.80
CA THR A 243 2.58 0.76 -3.45
C THR A 243 1.68 1.52 -4.42
N GLN A 244 2.26 2.17 -5.42
CA GLN A 244 1.50 3.00 -6.35
C GLN A 244 0.76 2.21 -7.43
N LYS A 245 1.23 1.01 -7.73
CA LYS A 245 0.63 0.17 -8.76
C LYS A 245 0.82 -1.31 -8.49
N PHE A 246 -0.28 -2.02 -8.49
CA PHE A 246 -0.34 -3.46 -8.33
C PHE A 246 -0.88 -4.10 -9.59
N LEU A 247 -0.42 -5.30 -9.90
CA LEU A 247 -0.88 -6.02 -11.08
C LEU A 247 -1.66 -7.27 -10.67
N LYS A 248 -2.69 -7.58 -11.44
CA LYS A 248 -3.38 -8.86 -11.32
C LYS A 248 -2.42 -9.99 -11.64
N ASN A 249 -2.59 -11.13 -10.99
CA ASN A 249 -1.68 -12.27 -11.14
C ASN A 249 -1.48 -12.76 -12.58
N ASN A 250 -2.50 -12.63 -13.43
CA ASN A 250 -2.47 -13.05 -14.83
C ASN A 250 -1.76 -12.06 -15.79
N ILE A 251 -1.37 -10.88 -15.32
CA ILE A 251 -0.67 -9.89 -16.15
C ILE A 251 0.79 -10.29 -16.30
N THR A 252 1.27 -10.38 -17.52
CA THR A 252 2.67 -10.70 -17.88
C THR A 252 3.40 -9.52 -18.53
N ASP A 253 2.66 -8.56 -19.06
CA ASP A 253 3.22 -7.32 -19.60
C ASP A 253 3.35 -6.27 -18.49
N TYR A 254 4.58 -5.92 -18.17
CA TYR A 254 4.92 -4.94 -17.13
C TYR A 254 5.19 -3.53 -17.66
N SER A 255 5.00 -3.28 -18.96
CA SER A 255 5.30 -1.99 -19.59
C SER A 255 4.62 -0.80 -18.90
N LYS A 256 3.36 -0.97 -18.47
CA LYS A 256 2.62 0.06 -17.74
C LYS A 256 3.13 0.28 -16.31
N LEU A 257 3.70 -0.75 -15.68
CA LEU A 257 4.32 -0.63 -14.37
C LEU A 257 5.65 0.09 -14.49
N ASP A 258 6.44 -0.25 -15.51
CA ASP A 258 7.71 0.42 -15.78
C ASP A 258 7.51 1.89 -16.15
N ALA A 259 6.57 2.20 -17.03
CA ALA A 259 6.26 3.58 -17.39
C ALA A 259 5.87 4.43 -16.16
N ASP A 260 5.02 3.91 -15.26
CA ASP A 260 4.63 4.58 -14.02
C ASP A 260 5.85 4.79 -13.08
N LEU A 261 6.71 3.78 -12.96
CA LEU A 261 7.95 3.91 -12.18
C LEU A 261 8.88 4.98 -12.73
N GLN A 262 9.11 5.01 -14.06
CA GLN A 262 9.99 5.99 -14.70
C GLN A 262 9.44 7.42 -14.56
N GLU A 263 8.13 7.60 -14.74
CA GLU A 263 7.47 8.90 -14.55
C GLU A 263 7.69 9.44 -13.14
N ARG A 264 7.52 8.57 -12.12
CA ARG A 264 7.71 8.98 -10.71
C ARG A 264 9.18 9.24 -10.37
N LYS A 265 10.09 8.42 -10.89
CA LYS A 265 11.54 8.68 -10.74
C LYS A 265 11.94 10.01 -11.36
N ALA A 266 11.42 10.33 -12.55
CA ALA A 266 11.64 11.61 -13.20
C ALA A 266 11.07 12.80 -12.40
N ALA A 267 9.99 12.58 -11.65
CA ALA A 267 9.42 13.55 -10.71
C ALA A 267 10.16 13.64 -9.36
N GLY A 268 11.26 12.89 -9.19
CA GLY A 268 12.08 12.90 -7.96
C GLY A 268 11.58 11.97 -6.85
N ALA A 269 10.62 11.07 -7.14
CA ALA A 269 10.19 10.09 -6.17
C ALA A 269 11.24 8.98 -5.97
N TYR A 270 11.30 8.42 -4.76
CA TYR A 270 12.17 7.29 -4.39
C TYR A 270 13.68 7.56 -4.51
N PRO A 271 14.21 8.69 -4.03
CA PRO A 271 15.62 9.04 -4.19
C PRO A 271 16.57 8.04 -3.51
N THR A 272 16.10 7.34 -2.47
CA THR A 272 16.86 6.36 -1.68
C THR A 272 16.38 4.92 -1.89
N THR A 273 15.46 4.67 -2.82
CA THR A 273 14.88 3.35 -3.03
C THR A 273 15.09 2.88 -4.46
N GLU A 274 15.71 1.72 -4.62
CA GLU A 274 15.88 1.08 -5.90
C GLU A 274 14.72 0.12 -6.18
N PHE A 275 14.00 0.37 -7.26
CA PHE A 275 12.99 -0.52 -7.82
C PHE A 275 13.40 -0.93 -9.23
N SER A 276 13.07 -2.18 -9.61
CA SER A 276 13.36 -2.71 -10.95
C SER A 276 12.20 -3.58 -11.44
N VAL A 277 11.83 -3.41 -12.68
CA VAL A 277 10.82 -4.23 -13.36
C VAL A 277 11.52 -5.43 -14.00
N CYS A 278 11.75 -6.45 -13.21
CA CYS A 278 12.35 -7.73 -13.62
C CYS A 278 11.72 -8.85 -12.80
N ASP A 279 12.02 -10.10 -13.13
CA ASP A 279 11.66 -11.22 -12.25
C ASP A 279 12.36 -11.08 -10.90
N LEU A 280 11.67 -11.51 -9.83
CA LEU A 280 12.18 -11.39 -8.47
C LEU A 280 13.53 -12.11 -8.35
N LYS A 281 14.51 -11.40 -7.83
CA LYS A 281 15.87 -11.91 -7.56
C LYS A 281 16.43 -11.32 -6.28
N GLU A 282 17.43 -11.98 -5.73
CA GLU A 282 18.18 -11.44 -4.60
C GLU A 282 18.91 -10.16 -5.02
N TYR A 283 18.84 -9.15 -4.18
CA TYR A 283 19.57 -7.90 -4.35
C TYR A 283 21.00 -8.12 -3.87
N ALA A 284 21.97 -7.92 -4.75
CA ALA A 284 23.38 -8.06 -4.41
C ALA A 284 23.76 -6.93 -3.44
N VAL A 285 24.02 -7.26 -2.19
CA VAL A 285 24.60 -6.34 -1.20
C VAL A 285 26.08 -6.30 -1.48
N GLU A 286 26.62 -5.14 -1.87
CA GLU A 286 28.06 -4.93 -1.75
C GLU A 286 28.39 -5.04 -0.25
N SER A 287 29.25 -5.98 0.09
CA SER A 287 29.61 -6.31 1.47
C SER A 287 30.29 -5.12 2.13
N THR A 288 29.50 -4.34 2.87
CA THR A 288 30.01 -3.44 3.89
C THR A 288 29.73 -4.09 5.25
N ASP A 289 30.74 -4.22 6.09
CA ASP A 289 30.66 -4.80 7.43
C ASP A 289 29.49 -4.16 8.22
N PHE A 290 28.45 -4.94 8.46
CA PHE A 290 27.23 -4.48 9.08
C PHE A 290 27.17 -4.92 10.55
N SER A 291 27.51 -4.04 11.47
CA SER A 291 27.14 -4.11 12.88
C SER A 291 26.19 -2.94 13.21
N GLY A 292 24.91 -3.13 13.09
CA GLY A 292 23.93 -2.08 13.38
C GLY A 292 22.59 -2.63 13.83
N SER A 293 22.14 -2.22 15.00
CA SER A 293 20.82 -2.49 15.57
C SER A 293 19.73 -1.88 14.67
N VAL A 294 18.67 -2.63 14.45
CA VAL A 294 17.48 -2.16 13.72
C VAL A 294 16.61 -1.37 14.69
N ASP A 295 16.42 -0.09 14.42
CA ASP A 295 15.42 0.73 15.09
C ASP A 295 14.19 0.82 14.17
N ASP A 296 13.03 0.35 14.66
CA ASP A 296 11.78 0.21 13.91
C ASP A 296 10.91 1.48 13.96
N GLY A 297 11.51 2.59 14.43
CA GLY A 297 10.87 3.88 14.53
C GLY A 297 11.01 4.70 13.25
N ASP A 298 9.91 5.18 12.76
CA ASP A 298 9.77 6.24 11.78
C ASP A 298 10.08 5.90 10.30
N MET A 299 9.10 5.31 9.65
CA MET A 299 8.92 5.56 8.22
C MET A 299 8.20 6.91 8.07
N PRO A 300 8.87 8.00 7.69
CA PRO A 300 8.19 9.24 7.41
C PRO A 300 7.27 9.04 6.20
N PHE A 301 6.00 9.26 6.41
CA PHE A 301 5.03 9.35 5.35
C PHE A 301 5.22 10.72 4.67
N ASP A 302 5.88 10.73 3.54
CA ASP A 302 5.79 11.87 2.63
C ASP A 302 4.39 11.89 2.00
N ALA A 303 3.41 12.36 2.76
CA ALA A 303 2.15 12.77 2.20
C ALA A 303 2.46 13.90 1.21
N PRO A 304 1.99 13.82 -0.05
CA PRO A 304 2.09 14.96 -0.94
C PRO A 304 1.47 16.17 -0.22
N SER A 305 2.22 17.25 -0.09
CA SER A 305 1.79 18.47 0.57
C SER A 305 0.57 19.03 -0.15
N THR A 306 -0.61 18.69 0.33
CA THR A 306 -1.87 19.21 -0.19
C THR A 306 -2.23 20.45 0.61
N GLY A 307 -2.27 21.60 -0.07
CA GLY A 307 -2.62 22.87 0.55
C GLY A 307 -4.08 22.93 1.01
N ALA A 308 -4.33 23.79 1.97
CA ALA A 308 -5.59 24.25 2.54
C ALA A 308 -6.50 23.18 3.21
N PRO A 309 -7.11 23.50 4.38
CA PRO A 309 -8.03 22.59 5.06
C PRO A 309 -9.22 22.22 4.19
N SER A 310 -9.59 20.94 4.25
CA SER A 310 -10.68 20.40 3.46
C SER A 310 -12.03 21.00 3.85
N PRO A 311 -12.81 21.50 2.90
CA PRO A 311 -14.17 21.95 3.17
C PRO A 311 -15.18 20.81 3.35
N TRP A 312 -14.76 19.53 3.20
CA TRP A 312 -15.65 18.38 3.12
C TRP A 312 -15.88 17.67 4.46
N PHE A 313 -14.94 17.77 5.41
CA PHE A 313 -14.99 17.03 6.68
C PHE A 313 -15.02 17.94 7.90
N GLY A 314 -15.27 19.24 7.72
CA GLY A 314 -15.46 20.20 8.81
C GLY A 314 -16.89 20.13 9.34
N LYS A 315 -17.09 19.46 10.42
CA LYS A 315 -17.88 19.56 11.67
C LYS A 315 -18.32 18.21 12.17
#